data_70965d46529ceeb524aafa2bed90df04
#
_entry.id   70965d46529ceeb524aafa2bed90df04
#
_cell.length_a   1.000
_cell.length_b   1.000
_cell.length_c   1.000
_cell.angle_alpha   90.00
_cell.angle_beta   90.00
_cell.angle_gamma   90.00
#
_symmetry.space_group_name_H-M   'P 1'
#
loop_
_entity.id
_entity.type
_entity.pdbx_description
1 polymer ?
#
loop_
_entity_poly.entity_id
_entity_poly.type
_entity_poly.pdbx_seq_one_letter_code
_entity_poly.pdbx_strand_id
1 'polypeptide(L)'
;MAVPAGVEKVIGLRVLALCGETLLIESIKASLQDREGVEIVLLDTSRPDAVQALDKINPDIIVFALTPRHLSFVFTFLRTHPDVDLIGLDIDHDLALFLSGEWCILPTLADLMQVIGARVQVKNGRGL
;
A
#
# COMPACT_ATOMS: atom_id res chain seq x y z
N MET A 1 -22.99 -4.54 -12.73
CA MET A 1 -21.75 -4.55 -13.49
C MET A 1 -20.97 -5.82 -13.20
N ALA A 2 -20.54 -6.50 -14.21
CA ALA A 2 -19.78 -7.74 -14.01
C ALA A 2 -18.34 -7.43 -13.60
N VAL A 3 -17.88 -8.08 -12.54
CA VAL A 3 -16.51 -7.99 -12.06
C VAL A 3 -15.89 -9.37 -12.22
N PRO A 4 -14.63 -9.47 -12.71
CA PRO A 4 -14.00 -10.77 -12.87
C PRO A 4 -13.95 -11.55 -11.55
N ALA A 5 -14.14 -12.85 -11.63
CA ALA A 5 -14.06 -13.70 -10.47
C ALA A 5 -12.69 -13.59 -9.82
N GLY A 6 -12.63 -13.52 -8.49
CA GLY A 6 -11.40 -13.36 -7.74
C GLY A 6 -10.92 -11.94 -7.60
N VAL A 7 -11.56 -11.00 -8.29
CA VAL A 7 -11.22 -9.58 -8.20
C VAL A 7 -12.45 -8.76 -7.86
N GLU A 8 -13.50 -9.41 -7.40
CA GLU A 8 -14.74 -8.74 -7.11
C GLU A 8 -14.62 -7.82 -5.91
N LYS A 9 -15.01 -6.56 -6.13
CA LYS A 9 -15.13 -5.59 -5.06
C LYS A 9 -16.50 -4.97 -5.13
N VAL A 10 -17.14 -4.87 -4.00
CA VAL A 10 -18.40 -4.14 -3.90
C VAL A 10 -18.11 -2.66 -4.09
N ILE A 11 -18.94 -1.98 -4.86
CA ILE A 11 -18.78 -0.54 -5.09
C ILE A 11 -18.80 0.18 -3.73
N GLY A 12 -17.79 1.00 -3.49
CA GLY A 12 -17.65 1.71 -2.23
C GLY A 12 -16.95 0.93 -1.14
N LEU A 13 -16.70 -0.37 -1.35
CA LEU A 13 -15.99 -1.19 -0.37
C LEU A 13 -14.49 -1.11 -0.63
N ARG A 14 -13.74 -0.76 0.40
CA ARG A 14 -12.28 -0.75 0.36
C ARG A 14 -11.73 -1.97 1.08
N VAL A 15 -10.79 -2.64 0.44
CA VAL A 15 -10.11 -3.79 1.03
C VAL A 15 -8.80 -3.33 1.63
N LEU A 16 -8.67 -3.55 2.94
CA LEU A 16 -7.51 -3.15 3.72
C LEU A 16 -6.77 -4.41 4.16
N ALA A 17 -5.54 -4.57 3.69
CA ALA A 17 -4.68 -5.66 4.14
C ALA A 17 -3.79 -5.17 5.27
N LEU A 18 -3.87 -5.85 6.42
CA LEU A 18 -3.01 -5.57 7.57
C LEU A 18 -1.91 -6.62 7.61
N CYS A 19 -0.68 -6.17 7.43
CA CYS A 19 0.49 -7.05 7.35
C CYS A 19 1.31 -6.98 8.62
N GLY A 20 1.45 -8.11 9.30
CA GLY A 20 2.23 -8.22 10.52
C GLY A 20 1.48 -8.95 11.62
N GLU A 21 2.15 -9.11 12.74
CA GLU A 21 1.63 -9.87 13.89
C GLU A 21 1.68 -9.06 15.18
N THR A 22 1.77 -7.74 15.09
CA THR A 22 1.93 -6.91 16.27
C THR A 22 0.60 -6.58 16.92
N LEU A 23 0.64 -6.22 18.20
CA LEU A 23 -0.54 -5.74 18.91
C LEU A 23 -1.13 -4.51 18.23
N LEU A 24 -0.31 -3.70 17.58
CA LEU A 24 -0.79 -2.54 16.84
C LEU A 24 -1.71 -2.97 15.70
N ILE A 25 -1.32 -3.99 14.96
CA ILE A 25 -2.14 -4.53 13.87
C ILE A 25 -3.47 -5.04 14.42
N GLU A 26 -3.45 -5.75 15.53
CA GLU A 26 -4.68 -6.22 16.17
C GLU A 26 -5.56 -5.06 16.65
N SER A 27 -4.95 -4.01 17.18
CA SER A 27 -5.69 -2.82 17.61
C SER A 27 -6.35 -2.10 16.44
N ILE A 28 -5.65 -2.00 15.32
CA ILE A 28 -6.19 -1.38 14.11
C ILE A 28 -7.38 -2.20 13.62
N LYS A 29 -7.24 -3.52 13.59
CA LYS A 29 -8.33 -4.40 13.20
C LYS A 29 -9.56 -4.17 14.08
N ALA A 30 -9.37 -4.17 15.39
CA ALA A 30 -10.45 -3.97 16.33
C ALA A 30 -11.15 -2.62 16.13
N SER A 31 -10.36 -1.56 15.88
CA SER A 31 -10.90 -0.22 15.69
C SER A 31 -11.69 -0.05 14.39
N LEU A 32 -11.32 -0.79 13.35
CA LEU A 32 -11.93 -0.64 12.02
C LEU A 32 -12.96 -1.70 11.70
N GLN A 33 -13.09 -2.72 12.54
CA GLN A 33 -13.90 -3.89 12.26
C GLN A 33 -15.37 -3.56 12.00
N ASP A 34 -15.90 -2.57 12.70
CA ASP A 34 -17.30 -2.18 12.58
C ASP A 34 -17.53 -1.04 11.59
N ARG A 35 -16.48 -0.58 10.94
CA ARG A 35 -16.60 0.55 10.01
C ARG A 35 -17.15 0.05 8.67
N GLU A 36 -18.24 0.67 8.23
CA GLU A 36 -18.84 0.34 6.95
C GLU A 36 -17.92 0.73 5.79
N GLY A 37 -17.97 -0.04 4.73
CA GLY A 37 -17.20 0.23 3.53
C GLY A 37 -15.74 -0.22 3.60
N VAL A 38 -15.35 -0.89 4.68
CA VAL A 38 -13.98 -1.39 4.84
C VAL A 38 -14.02 -2.88 5.13
N GLU A 39 -13.35 -3.66 4.29
CA GLU A 39 -13.10 -5.07 4.53
C GLU A 39 -11.67 -5.23 4.97
N ILE A 40 -11.46 -5.85 6.13
CA ILE A 40 -10.12 -6.00 6.72
C ILE A 40 -9.66 -7.43 6.57
N VAL A 41 -8.48 -7.62 6.01
CA VAL A 41 -7.85 -8.93 5.86
C VAL A 41 -6.49 -8.89 6.54
N LEU A 42 -6.26 -9.83 7.45
CA LEU A 42 -4.96 -10.00 8.09
C LEU A 42 -4.08 -10.88 7.21
N LEU A 43 -2.82 -10.50 7.04
CA LEU A 43 -1.86 -11.26 6.27
C LEU A 43 -0.61 -11.54 7.10
N ASP A 44 -0.27 -12.81 7.21
CA ASP A 44 0.99 -13.23 7.83
C ASP A 44 2.08 -13.18 6.75
N THR A 45 2.96 -12.19 6.86
CA THR A 45 4.03 -11.96 5.88
C THR A 45 5.15 -12.99 5.98
N SER A 46 5.15 -13.83 7.02
CA SER A 46 6.15 -14.89 7.15
C SER A 46 5.85 -16.11 6.27
N ARG A 47 4.64 -16.20 5.74
CA ARG A 47 4.25 -17.30 4.87
C ARG A 47 5.03 -17.25 3.56
N PRO A 48 5.47 -18.44 3.04
CA PRO A 48 6.16 -18.46 1.75
C PRO A 48 5.33 -17.94 0.58
N ASP A 49 4.00 -18.08 0.67
CA ASP A 49 3.07 -17.64 -0.37
C ASP A 49 2.44 -16.28 -0.10
N ALA A 50 3.06 -15.47 0.77
CA ALA A 50 2.45 -14.21 1.20
C ALA A 50 2.18 -13.24 0.04
N VAL A 51 3.11 -13.14 -0.92
CA VAL A 51 2.91 -12.26 -2.08
C VAL A 51 1.74 -12.74 -2.92
N GLN A 52 1.64 -14.05 -3.16
CA GLN A 52 0.54 -14.63 -3.91
C GLN A 52 -0.78 -14.46 -3.18
N ALA A 53 -0.78 -14.62 -1.86
CA ALA A 53 -1.97 -14.40 -1.05
C ALA A 53 -2.44 -12.95 -1.15
N LEU A 54 -1.51 -12.01 -1.08
CA LEU A 54 -1.82 -10.59 -1.20
C LEU A 54 -2.39 -10.26 -2.58
N ASP A 55 -1.85 -10.89 -3.63
CA ASP A 55 -2.36 -10.72 -4.99
C ASP A 55 -3.82 -11.16 -5.10
N LYS A 56 -4.17 -12.29 -4.47
CA LYS A 56 -5.55 -12.79 -4.44
C LYS A 56 -6.49 -11.88 -3.66
N ILE A 57 -6.01 -11.28 -2.58
CA ILE A 57 -6.78 -10.34 -1.77
C ILE A 57 -7.10 -9.09 -2.59
N ASN A 58 -6.17 -8.68 -3.44
CA ASN A 58 -6.30 -7.48 -4.28
C ASN A 58 -6.68 -6.26 -3.43
N PRO A 59 -5.85 -5.86 -2.47
CA PRO A 59 -6.19 -4.79 -1.54
C PRO A 59 -6.15 -3.41 -2.21
N ASP A 60 -6.90 -2.49 -1.65
CA ASP A 60 -6.81 -1.07 -2.01
C ASP A 60 -5.74 -0.36 -1.18
N ILE A 61 -5.59 -0.81 0.06
CA ILE A 61 -4.65 -0.21 1.01
C ILE A 61 -3.92 -1.34 1.73
N ILE A 62 -2.62 -1.18 1.92
CA ILE A 62 -1.81 -2.10 2.73
C ILE A 62 -1.24 -1.32 3.90
N VAL A 63 -1.50 -1.78 5.11
CA VAL A 63 -0.91 -1.23 6.34
C VAL A 63 0.11 -2.21 6.87
N PHE A 64 1.30 -1.73 7.18
CA PHE A 64 2.40 -2.59 7.63
C PHE A 64 3.31 -1.84 8.60
N ALA A 65 4.03 -2.57 9.43
CA ALA A 65 5.06 -1.97 10.28
C ALA A 65 6.29 -1.62 9.44
N LEU A 66 6.87 -0.44 9.69
CA LEU A 66 8.07 0.02 8.97
C LEU A 66 9.29 -0.73 9.47
N THR A 67 9.51 -1.91 8.92
CA THR A 67 10.70 -2.71 9.14
C THR A 67 11.30 -3.06 7.78
N PRO A 68 12.61 -3.33 7.69
CA PRO A 68 13.23 -3.70 6.41
C PRO A 68 12.54 -4.89 5.75
N ARG A 69 12.14 -5.87 6.55
CA ARG A 69 11.47 -7.07 6.06
C ARG A 69 10.14 -6.73 5.39
N HIS A 70 9.30 -5.93 6.05
CA HIS A 70 8.01 -5.54 5.49
C HIS A 70 8.16 -4.62 4.29
N LEU A 71 9.12 -3.71 4.31
CA LEU A 71 9.39 -2.84 3.16
C LEU A 71 9.75 -3.63 1.92
N SER A 72 10.61 -4.63 2.06
CA SER A 72 10.96 -5.51 0.93
C SER A 72 9.74 -6.22 0.38
N PHE A 73 8.91 -6.74 1.26
CA PHE A 73 7.68 -7.44 0.88
C PHE A 73 6.72 -6.54 0.11
N VAL A 74 6.43 -5.35 0.64
CA VAL A 74 5.45 -4.46 0.00
C VAL A 74 5.99 -3.87 -1.30
N PHE A 75 7.29 -3.61 -1.41
CA PHE A 75 7.87 -3.13 -2.66
C PHE A 75 7.82 -4.20 -3.75
N THR A 76 7.98 -5.47 -3.40
CA THR A 76 7.80 -6.56 -4.35
C THR A 76 6.38 -6.56 -4.90
N PHE A 77 5.40 -6.37 -4.04
CA PHE A 77 4.01 -6.31 -4.45
C PHE A 77 3.72 -5.05 -5.29
N LEU A 78 4.26 -3.92 -4.90
CA LEU A 78 4.04 -2.63 -5.57
C LEU A 78 4.50 -2.64 -7.03
N ARG A 79 5.52 -3.42 -7.35
CA ARG A 79 6.03 -3.51 -8.72
C ARG A 79 4.95 -3.93 -9.72
N THR A 80 4.04 -4.79 -9.31
CA THR A 80 2.97 -5.30 -10.16
C THR A 80 1.61 -4.66 -9.85
N HIS A 81 1.50 -3.95 -8.72
CA HIS A 81 0.25 -3.32 -8.27
C HIS A 81 0.52 -1.88 -7.83
N PRO A 82 0.89 -0.99 -8.77
CA PRO A 82 1.28 0.36 -8.38
C PRO A 82 0.14 1.24 -7.87
N ASP A 83 -1.11 0.83 -8.10
CA ASP A 83 -2.28 1.61 -7.68
C ASP A 83 -2.64 1.42 -6.20
N VAL A 84 -1.96 0.52 -5.51
CA VAL A 84 -2.20 0.27 -4.10
C VAL A 84 -1.59 1.39 -3.26
N ASP A 85 -2.36 1.86 -2.28
CA ASP A 85 -1.84 2.81 -1.30
C ASP A 85 -1.18 2.06 -0.14
N LEU A 86 -0.03 2.54 0.28
CA LEU A 86 0.74 1.93 1.36
C LEU A 86 0.79 2.85 2.56
N ILE A 87 0.57 2.28 3.74
CA ILE A 87 0.71 3.01 5.00
C ILE A 87 1.67 2.24 5.87
N GLY A 88 2.88 2.80 6.03
CA GLY A 88 3.89 2.23 6.91
C GLY A 88 3.84 2.89 8.27
N LEU A 89 3.84 2.09 9.32
CA LEU A 89 3.72 2.57 10.69
C LEU A 89 5.05 2.44 11.42
N ASP A 90 5.57 3.56 11.90
CA ASP A 90 6.73 3.61 12.77
C ASP A 90 6.21 3.74 14.20
N ILE A 91 6.10 2.60 14.87
CA ILE A 91 5.48 2.53 16.19
C ILE A 91 6.31 3.27 17.23
N ASP A 92 7.64 3.19 17.12
CA ASP A 92 8.54 3.77 18.11
C ASP A 92 8.53 5.30 18.10
N HIS A 93 8.15 5.89 16.98
CA HIS A 93 8.16 7.35 16.79
C HIS A 93 6.78 7.96 16.56
N ASP A 94 5.74 7.16 16.67
CA ASP A 94 4.35 7.61 16.47
C ASP A 94 4.15 8.28 15.10
N LEU A 95 4.77 7.71 14.05
CA LEU A 95 4.73 8.26 12.71
C LEU A 95 4.09 7.27 11.74
N ALA A 96 3.42 7.81 10.74
CA ALA A 96 2.92 7.01 9.62
C ALA A 96 3.48 7.59 8.32
N LEU A 97 3.95 6.70 7.46
CA LEU A 97 4.45 7.06 6.14
C LEU A 97 3.44 6.59 5.10
N PHE A 98 2.94 7.53 4.30
CA PHE A 98 1.99 7.23 3.24
C PHE A 98 2.73 7.20 1.92
N LEU A 99 2.57 6.08 1.19
CA LEU A 99 3.25 5.87 -0.07
C LEU A 99 2.24 5.48 -1.13
N SER A 100 2.39 6.06 -2.31
CA SER A 100 1.65 5.63 -3.48
C SER A 100 2.61 5.57 -4.65
N GLY A 101 2.29 4.72 -5.63
CA GLY A 101 3.18 4.54 -6.77
C GLY A 101 2.46 4.76 -8.09
N GLU A 102 3.23 5.07 -9.09
CA GLU A 102 2.75 5.09 -10.46
C GLU A 102 3.87 4.68 -11.40
N TRP A 103 3.51 4.07 -12.50
CA TRP A 103 4.47 3.73 -13.53
C TRP A 103 4.52 4.85 -14.56
N CYS A 104 5.74 5.26 -14.88
CA CYS A 104 5.99 6.23 -15.94
C CYS A 104 6.85 5.58 -17.02
N ILE A 105 6.54 5.86 -18.28
CA ILE A 105 7.35 5.43 -19.39
C ILE A 105 8.50 6.43 -19.53
N LEU A 106 9.73 5.96 -19.35
CA LEU A 106 10.92 6.80 -19.40
C LEU A 106 11.90 6.26 -20.44
N PRO A 107 11.61 6.43 -21.74
CA PRO A 107 12.47 5.88 -22.79
C PRO A 107 13.83 6.54 -22.87
N THR A 108 13.97 7.77 -22.38
CA THR A 108 15.24 8.52 -22.45
C THR A 108 15.59 9.16 -21.11
N LEU A 109 16.87 9.52 -20.98
CA LEU A 109 17.32 10.28 -19.82
C LEU A 109 16.64 11.64 -19.73
N ALA A 110 16.35 12.25 -20.89
CA ALA A 110 15.65 13.55 -20.92
C ALA A 110 14.27 13.45 -20.27
N ASP A 111 13.56 12.36 -20.50
CA ASP A 111 12.25 12.17 -19.88
C ASP A 111 12.38 12.06 -18.36
N LEU A 112 13.39 11.36 -17.87
CA LEU A 112 13.65 11.28 -16.44
C LEU A 112 13.95 12.66 -15.86
N MET A 113 14.74 13.44 -16.54
CA MET A 113 15.08 14.80 -16.09
C MET A 113 13.84 15.69 -16.00
N GLN A 114 12.89 15.53 -16.93
CA GLN A 114 11.63 16.25 -16.87
C GLN A 114 10.81 15.87 -15.65
N VAL A 115 10.72 14.59 -15.36
CA VAL A 115 9.99 14.11 -14.17
C VAL A 115 10.62 14.66 -12.90
N ILE A 116 11.93 14.62 -12.79
CA ILE A 116 12.65 15.16 -11.64
C ILE A 116 12.40 16.67 -11.51
N GLY A 117 12.48 17.40 -12.61
CA GLY A 117 12.23 18.84 -12.60
C GLY A 117 10.83 19.20 -12.12
N ALA A 118 9.84 18.47 -12.58
CA ALA A 118 8.46 18.69 -12.16
C ALA A 118 8.27 18.44 -10.66
N ARG A 119 8.89 17.38 -10.13
CA ARG A 119 8.81 17.07 -8.70
C ARG A 119 9.49 18.15 -7.85
N VAL A 120 10.65 18.65 -8.29
CA VAL A 120 11.36 19.71 -7.59
C VAL A 120 10.53 20.98 -7.56
N GLN A 121 9.90 21.35 -8.67
CA GLN A 121 9.05 22.53 -8.73
C GLN A 121 7.86 22.45 -7.80
N VAL A 122 7.22 21.29 -7.74
CA VAL A 122 6.07 21.08 -6.83
C VAL A 122 6.51 21.28 -5.39
N LYS A 123 7.66 20.72 -5.01
CA LYS A 123 8.18 20.86 -3.65
C LYS A 123 8.49 22.32 -3.31
N ASN A 124 9.13 23.04 -4.22
CA ASN A 124 9.45 24.44 -4.04
C ASN A 124 8.18 25.30 -4.00
N GLY A 125 7.19 24.94 -4.82
CA GLY A 125 5.92 25.66 -4.87
C GLY A 125 5.10 25.61 -3.60
N ARG A 126 5.47 24.77 -2.64
CA ARG A 126 4.81 24.68 -1.34
C ARG A 126 5.30 25.74 -0.34
N GLY A 127 6.08 26.68 -0.78
CA GLY A 127 6.52 27.79 0.05
C GLY A 127 7.62 27.46 1.04
N LEU A 128 8.42 26.57 0.68
CA LEU A 128 9.54 26.17 1.53
C LEU A 128 10.68 27.19 1.50
#